data_caf760c4c495804b7897e0c09a219ad6
#
_entry.id   caf760c4c495804b7897e0c09a219ad6
#
_cell.length_a   1.000
_cell.length_b   1.000
_cell.length_c   1.000
_cell.angle_alpha   90.00
_cell.angle_beta   90.00
_cell.angle_gamma   90.00
#
_symmetry.space_group_name_H-M   'P 1'
#
loop_
_entity.id
_entity.type
_entity.pdbx_description
1 polymer ?
#
loop_
_entity_poly.entity_id
_entity_poly.type
_entity_poly.pdbx_seq_one_letter_code
_entity_poly.pdbx_strand_id
1 'polypeptide(L)'
;KIVLFMPSIDKGGAEKNFFIVANFLTQKFKKITIITSSKSSKKKFNKNVEFLSPNFFFWEKFGREIKTLISILILIKFFLKEKNVLVLSFQSNIFAILISKIFKTKIITRSNSFPDYWTKSNFKKYLFKKIYPLAEHNIVNSLQTKKDFLKYYKIKSTCIYNPLDI
;
A
#
# COMPACT_ATOMS: atom_id res chain seq x y z
N LYS A 1 16.03 -3.45 1.18
CA LYS A 1 15.39 -2.14 1.12
C LYS A 1 13.88 -2.29 1.29
N ILE A 2 13.22 -1.38 2.03
CA ILE A 2 11.76 -1.39 2.23
C ILE A 2 11.15 -0.26 1.41
N VAL A 3 10.07 -0.60 0.69
CA VAL A 3 9.25 0.35 -0.08
C VAL A 3 7.86 0.40 0.54
N LEU A 4 7.42 1.58 0.93
CA LEU A 4 6.05 1.84 1.38
C LEU A 4 5.26 2.43 0.20
N PHE A 5 4.19 1.73 -0.19
CA PHE A 5 3.38 2.10 -1.34
C PHE A 5 1.99 2.55 -0.90
N MET A 6 1.69 3.82 -1.13
CA MET A 6 0.37 4.42 -0.88
C MET A 6 0.07 5.47 -1.95
N PRO A 7 -0.63 5.13 -3.03
CA PRO A 7 -0.84 6.00 -4.19
C PRO A 7 -1.42 7.37 -3.87
N SER A 8 -2.40 7.44 -2.98
CA SER A 8 -3.06 8.69 -2.59
C SER A 8 -2.99 8.88 -1.09
N ILE A 9 -2.43 10.00 -0.65
CA ILE A 9 -2.36 10.39 0.76
C ILE A 9 -3.27 11.61 0.92
N ASP A 10 -4.54 11.34 1.21
CA ASP A 10 -5.55 12.35 1.44
C ASP A 10 -5.74 12.55 2.97
N LYS A 11 -6.91 13.01 3.42
CA LYS A 11 -7.23 13.09 4.85
C LYS A 11 -8.09 11.90 5.25
N GLY A 12 -7.58 11.03 6.13
CA GLY A 12 -8.33 9.86 6.60
C GLY A 12 -7.57 9.01 7.60
N GLY A 13 -8.24 8.00 8.17
CA GLY A 13 -7.66 7.11 9.17
C GLY A 13 -6.57 6.17 8.61
N ALA A 14 -6.68 5.75 7.35
CA ALA A 14 -5.68 4.92 6.70
C ALA A 14 -4.36 5.68 6.51
N GLU A 15 -4.45 6.95 6.16
CA GLU A 15 -3.33 7.86 5.97
C GLU A 15 -2.62 8.16 7.29
N LYS A 16 -3.38 8.39 8.38
CA LYS A 16 -2.80 8.55 9.71
C LYS A 16 -1.98 7.32 10.10
N ASN A 17 -2.53 6.13 9.93
CA ASN A 17 -1.83 4.88 10.20
C ASN A 17 -0.59 4.71 9.33
N PHE A 18 -0.67 5.10 8.06
CA PHE A 18 0.48 5.07 7.15
C PHE A 18 1.63 5.94 7.67
N PHE A 19 1.35 7.17 8.13
CA PHE A 19 2.38 8.06 8.70
C PHE A 19 3.02 7.45 9.93
N ILE A 20 2.22 6.92 10.88
CA ILE A 20 2.74 6.33 12.12
C ILE A 20 3.64 5.14 11.79
N VAL A 21 3.18 4.22 10.92
CA VAL A 21 3.97 3.04 10.51
C VAL A 21 5.22 3.46 9.76
N ALA A 22 5.14 4.41 8.83
CA ALA A 22 6.29 4.90 8.07
C ALA A 22 7.35 5.50 8.99
N ASN A 23 6.96 6.40 9.90
CA ASN A 23 7.89 7.04 10.83
C ASN A 23 8.49 6.06 11.83
N PHE A 24 7.72 5.07 12.31
CA PHE A 24 8.26 3.99 13.15
C PHE A 24 9.31 3.16 12.40
N LEU A 25 9.03 2.79 11.16
CA LEU A 25 9.97 1.99 10.37
C LEU A 25 11.28 2.74 10.06
N THR A 26 11.26 4.09 9.96
CA THR A 26 12.49 4.87 9.78
C THR A 26 13.45 4.78 10.97
N GLN A 27 12.95 4.46 12.16
CA GLN A 27 13.78 4.23 13.35
C GLN A 27 14.45 2.86 13.34
N LYS A 28 13.86 1.89 12.63
CA LYS A 28 14.33 0.49 12.59
C LYS A 28 15.16 0.16 11.35
N PHE A 29 14.96 0.88 10.26
CA PHE A 29 15.58 0.58 8.96
C PHE A 29 16.27 1.80 8.36
N LYS A 30 17.52 1.66 7.94
CA LYS A 30 18.34 2.75 7.40
C LYS A 30 17.84 3.31 6.05
N LYS A 31 17.16 2.50 5.24
CA LYS A 31 16.72 2.89 3.89
C LYS A 31 15.25 2.53 3.69
N ILE A 32 14.38 3.53 3.76
CA ILE A 32 12.97 3.42 3.44
C ILE A 32 12.66 4.35 2.28
N THR A 33 11.95 3.80 1.28
CA THR A 33 11.45 4.57 0.13
C THR A 33 9.94 4.65 0.24
N ILE A 34 9.37 5.83 0.10
CA ILE A 34 7.92 6.05 -0.01
C ILE A 34 7.57 6.35 -1.46
N ILE A 35 6.60 5.63 -2.02
CA ILE A 35 6.08 5.88 -3.37
C ILE A 35 4.62 6.29 -3.27
N THR A 36 4.33 7.51 -3.74
CA THR A 36 3.00 8.13 -3.72
C THR A 36 2.86 9.18 -4.81
N SER A 37 1.64 9.52 -5.22
CA SER A 37 1.39 10.68 -6.08
C SER A 37 1.18 11.98 -5.28
N SER A 38 1.09 11.92 -3.95
CA SER A 38 0.80 13.06 -3.08
C SER A 38 2.10 13.72 -2.60
N LYS A 39 2.69 14.57 -3.44
CA LYS A 39 3.97 15.27 -3.18
C LYS A 39 3.92 16.17 -1.95
N SER A 40 2.79 16.83 -1.70
CA SER A 40 2.56 17.71 -0.55
C SER A 40 2.72 17.01 0.80
N SER A 41 2.49 15.69 0.84
CA SER A 41 2.62 14.89 2.05
C SER A 41 4.06 14.69 2.54
N LYS A 42 5.08 15.00 1.70
CA LYS A 42 6.50 14.82 2.03
C LYS A 42 6.90 15.43 3.37
N LYS A 43 6.34 16.59 3.71
CA LYS A 43 6.63 17.33 4.96
C LYS A 43 6.25 16.56 6.25
N LYS A 44 5.39 15.54 6.14
CA LYS A 44 4.90 14.74 7.27
C LYS A 44 5.80 13.55 7.62
N PHE A 45 6.84 13.31 6.82
CA PHE A 45 7.76 12.19 7.01
C PHE A 45 9.11 12.68 7.51
N ASN A 46 9.81 11.80 8.23
CA ASN A 46 11.18 12.05 8.69
C ASN A 46 12.11 12.31 7.50
N LYS A 47 13.16 13.12 7.72
CA LYS A 47 14.12 13.52 6.69
C LYS A 47 14.89 12.34 6.05
N ASN A 48 14.98 11.20 6.76
CA ASN A 48 15.74 10.02 6.32
C ASN A 48 14.97 9.12 5.34
N VAL A 49 13.83 9.57 4.82
CA VAL A 49 13.01 8.82 3.86
C VAL A 49 13.33 9.28 2.44
N GLU A 50 13.62 8.32 1.58
CA GLU A 50 13.61 8.56 0.13
C GLU A 50 12.15 8.68 -0.34
N PHE A 51 11.77 9.84 -0.85
CA PHE A 51 10.40 10.13 -1.22
C PHE A 51 10.26 10.27 -2.74
N LEU A 52 9.58 9.32 -3.36
CA LEU A 52 9.35 9.27 -4.79
C LEU A 52 7.91 9.65 -5.11
N SER A 53 7.75 10.77 -5.78
CA SER A 53 6.48 11.32 -6.22
C SER A 53 6.64 12.04 -7.55
N PRO A 54 5.54 12.37 -8.26
CA PRO A 54 5.62 13.19 -9.47
C PRO A 54 6.27 14.55 -9.19
N ASN A 55 6.98 15.10 -10.18
CA ASN A 55 7.65 16.40 -10.03
C ASN A 55 6.68 17.58 -9.87
N PHE A 56 5.49 17.49 -10.44
CA PHE A 56 4.50 18.56 -10.45
C PHE A 56 3.35 18.31 -9.49
N PHE A 57 2.90 19.36 -8.79
CA PHE A 57 1.79 19.30 -7.82
C PHE A 57 0.42 19.16 -8.48
N PHE A 58 0.27 19.51 -9.76
CA PHE A 58 -1.04 19.49 -10.41
C PHE A 58 -1.67 18.09 -10.43
N TRP A 59 -0.88 17.03 -10.36
CA TRP A 59 -1.36 15.65 -10.25
C TRP A 59 -2.18 15.38 -8.98
N GLU A 60 -1.99 16.18 -7.93
CA GLU A 60 -2.73 16.04 -6.67
C GLU A 60 -4.21 16.43 -6.80
N LYS A 61 -4.57 17.21 -7.83
CA LYS A 61 -5.94 17.63 -8.12
C LYS A 61 -6.78 16.52 -8.78
N PHE A 62 -6.15 15.49 -9.32
CA PHE A 62 -6.84 14.40 -9.99
C PHE A 62 -7.44 13.39 -9.01
N GLY A 63 -8.42 12.63 -9.50
CA GLY A 63 -9.07 11.56 -8.76
C GLY A 63 -8.11 10.43 -8.38
N ARG A 64 -8.55 9.59 -7.45
CA ARG A 64 -7.76 8.48 -6.90
C ARG A 64 -7.25 7.50 -7.95
N GLU A 65 -7.98 7.31 -9.04
CA GLU A 65 -7.60 6.39 -10.12
C GLU A 65 -6.35 6.87 -10.86
N ILE A 66 -6.30 8.15 -11.23
CA ILE A 66 -5.13 8.75 -11.88
C ILE A 66 -3.92 8.76 -10.94
N LYS A 67 -4.14 9.12 -9.68
CA LYS A 67 -3.10 9.04 -8.63
C LYS A 67 -2.53 7.61 -8.51
N THR A 68 -3.38 6.60 -8.58
CA THR A 68 -2.98 5.20 -8.56
C THR A 68 -2.13 4.85 -9.78
N LEU A 69 -2.57 5.22 -10.99
CA LEU A 69 -1.81 4.96 -12.21
C LEU A 69 -0.42 5.57 -12.18
N ILE A 70 -0.32 6.85 -11.79
CA ILE A 70 0.97 7.55 -11.67
C ILE A 70 1.89 6.84 -10.67
N SER A 71 1.36 6.47 -9.51
CA SER A 71 2.17 5.79 -8.47
C SER A 71 2.63 4.41 -8.92
N ILE A 72 1.83 3.70 -9.72
CA ILE A 72 2.23 2.43 -10.34
C ILE A 72 3.37 2.64 -11.33
N LEU A 73 3.31 3.67 -12.17
CA LEU A 73 4.39 4.00 -13.10
C LEU A 73 5.70 4.32 -12.36
N ILE A 74 5.61 5.03 -11.23
CA ILE A 74 6.78 5.29 -10.37
C ILE A 74 7.31 3.98 -9.77
N LEU A 75 6.42 3.09 -9.31
CA LEU A 75 6.80 1.78 -8.76
C LEU A 75 7.51 0.91 -9.81
N ILE A 76 6.98 0.87 -11.04
CA ILE A 76 7.62 0.17 -12.17
C ILE A 76 9.01 0.74 -12.44
N LYS A 77 9.12 2.07 -12.59
CA LYS A 77 10.41 2.73 -12.80
C LYS A 77 11.40 2.45 -11.68
N PHE A 78 10.92 2.35 -10.45
CA PHE A 78 11.73 1.99 -9.30
C PHE A 78 12.23 0.54 -9.40
N PHE A 79 11.38 -0.43 -9.74
CA PHE A 79 11.75 -1.83 -9.87
C PHE A 79 12.72 -2.12 -11.04
N LEU A 80 12.73 -1.28 -12.07
CA LEU A 80 13.73 -1.38 -13.14
C LEU A 80 15.15 -1.06 -12.64
N LYS A 81 15.25 -0.22 -11.60
CA LYS A 81 16.54 0.22 -11.04
C LYS A 81 16.96 -0.57 -9.80
N GLU A 82 16.01 -0.94 -8.96
CA GLU A 82 16.26 -1.52 -7.65
C GLU A 82 15.74 -2.96 -7.58
N LYS A 83 16.60 -3.87 -7.16
CA LYS A 83 16.29 -5.28 -6.95
C LYS A 83 16.26 -5.60 -5.44
N ASN A 84 15.75 -6.76 -5.07
CA ASN A 84 15.75 -7.26 -3.67
C ASN A 84 15.09 -6.30 -2.68
N VAL A 85 13.93 -5.79 -3.03
CA VAL A 85 13.12 -4.92 -2.18
C VAL A 85 11.91 -5.65 -1.61
N LEU A 86 11.45 -5.22 -0.44
CA LEU A 86 10.18 -5.63 0.15
C LEU A 86 9.20 -4.47 0.05
N VAL A 87 8.08 -4.69 -0.61
CA VAL A 87 6.99 -3.70 -0.71
C VAL A 87 6.00 -3.91 0.42
N LEU A 88 5.65 -2.85 1.13
CA LEU A 88 4.52 -2.80 2.04
C LEU A 88 3.46 -1.85 1.44
N SER A 89 2.36 -2.43 0.95
CA SER A 89 1.30 -1.70 0.25
C SER A 89 0.10 -1.44 1.16
N PHE A 90 -0.37 -0.20 1.19
CA PHE A 90 -1.50 0.25 2.02
C PHE A 90 -2.76 0.54 1.20
N GLN A 91 -2.62 0.80 -0.09
CA GLN A 91 -3.73 1.07 -1.01
C GLN A 91 -3.44 0.47 -2.38
N SER A 92 -4.51 0.27 -3.19
CA SER A 92 -4.42 -0.26 -4.55
C SER A 92 -3.68 -1.59 -4.62
N ASN A 93 -3.86 -2.42 -3.59
CA ASN A 93 -3.10 -3.64 -3.35
C ASN A 93 -3.12 -4.62 -4.55
N ILE A 94 -4.25 -4.75 -5.26
CA ILE A 94 -4.36 -5.61 -6.44
C ILE A 94 -3.28 -5.25 -7.47
N PHE A 95 -3.16 -3.96 -7.82
CA PHE A 95 -2.18 -3.50 -8.80
C PHE A 95 -0.74 -3.64 -8.27
N ALA A 96 -0.53 -3.30 -7.00
CA ALA A 96 0.78 -3.44 -6.36
C ALA A 96 1.25 -4.91 -6.36
N ILE A 97 0.35 -5.87 -6.08
CA ILE A 97 0.65 -7.30 -6.12
C ILE A 97 1.03 -7.74 -7.53
N LEU A 98 0.21 -7.40 -8.53
CA LEU A 98 0.47 -7.78 -9.92
C LEU A 98 1.82 -7.28 -10.42
N ILE A 99 2.12 -6.00 -10.19
CA ILE A 99 3.41 -5.41 -10.58
C ILE A 99 4.55 -6.06 -9.81
N SER A 100 4.39 -6.28 -8.49
CA SER A 100 5.42 -6.97 -7.71
C SER A 100 5.71 -8.38 -8.21
N LYS A 101 4.68 -9.12 -8.65
CA LYS A 101 4.88 -10.46 -9.22
C LYS A 101 5.59 -10.43 -10.58
N ILE A 102 5.24 -9.49 -11.47
CA ILE A 102 5.94 -9.30 -12.75
C ILE A 102 7.45 -9.07 -12.52
N PHE A 103 7.79 -8.24 -11.53
CA PHE A 103 9.18 -7.92 -11.19
C PHE A 103 9.83 -8.90 -10.19
N LYS A 104 9.16 -10.01 -9.84
CA LYS A 104 9.61 -11.01 -8.86
C LYS A 104 10.02 -10.39 -7.52
N THR A 105 9.27 -9.38 -7.07
CA THR A 105 9.51 -8.63 -5.84
C THR A 105 8.55 -9.11 -4.74
N LYS A 106 9.03 -9.21 -3.52
CA LYS A 106 8.21 -9.58 -2.36
C LYS A 106 7.27 -8.44 -1.96
N ILE A 107 6.00 -8.77 -1.69
CA ILE A 107 5.01 -7.79 -1.27
C ILE A 107 4.21 -8.27 -0.07
N ILE A 108 4.04 -7.37 0.89
CA ILE A 108 3.10 -7.48 2.01
C ILE A 108 2.00 -6.46 1.78
N THR A 109 0.75 -6.86 1.91
CA THR A 109 -0.39 -5.93 1.81
C THR A 109 -0.94 -5.60 3.18
N ARG A 110 -1.42 -4.37 3.36
CA ARG A 110 -2.24 -3.96 4.49
C ARG A 110 -3.60 -3.52 4.00
N SER A 111 -4.66 -4.17 4.48
CA SER A 111 -6.04 -3.85 4.14
C SER A 111 -6.77 -3.28 5.37
N ASN A 112 -7.34 -2.09 5.20
CA ASN A 112 -8.05 -1.39 6.26
C ASN A 112 -9.56 -1.63 6.22
N SER A 113 -10.06 -2.36 5.21
CA SER A 113 -11.48 -2.67 5.06
C SER A 113 -11.68 -3.97 4.26
N PHE A 114 -12.85 -4.57 4.43
CA PHE A 114 -13.28 -5.76 3.70
C PHE A 114 -13.83 -5.36 2.33
N PRO A 115 -13.58 -6.15 1.25
CA PRO A 115 -13.98 -5.81 -0.12
C PRO A 115 -15.47 -5.51 -0.29
N ASP A 116 -16.34 -6.24 0.40
CA ASP A 116 -17.79 -6.06 0.27
C ASP A 116 -18.28 -4.69 0.75
N TYR A 117 -17.50 -3.96 1.56
CA TYR A 117 -17.83 -2.61 2.01
C TYR A 117 -17.57 -1.53 0.93
N TRP A 118 -16.67 -1.79 -0.03
CA TRP A 118 -16.32 -0.82 -1.05
C TRP A 118 -16.64 -1.24 -2.48
N THR A 119 -17.07 -2.48 -2.72
CA THR A 119 -17.48 -2.92 -4.05
C THR A 119 -18.62 -3.94 -4.02
N LYS A 120 -19.60 -3.72 -4.88
CA LYS A 120 -20.66 -4.70 -5.20
C LYS A 120 -20.31 -5.53 -6.45
N SER A 121 -19.26 -5.17 -7.19
CA SER A 121 -18.87 -5.83 -8.43
C SER A 121 -18.30 -7.22 -8.16
N ASN A 122 -18.98 -8.25 -8.70
CA ASN A 122 -18.53 -9.64 -8.63
C ASN A 122 -17.16 -9.83 -9.31
N PHE A 123 -16.89 -9.10 -10.38
CA PHE A 123 -15.59 -9.12 -11.06
C PHE A 123 -14.46 -8.63 -10.16
N LYS A 124 -14.66 -7.50 -9.44
CA LYS A 124 -13.67 -6.98 -8.49
C LYS A 124 -13.44 -7.96 -7.33
N LYS A 125 -14.50 -8.59 -6.82
CA LYS A 125 -14.39 -9.62 -5.77
C LYS A 125 -13.63 -10.86 -6.28
N TYR A 126 -13.89 -11.28 -7.51
CA TYR A 126 -13.15 -12.38 -8.14
C TYR A 126 -11.65 -12.05 -8.27
N LEU A 127 -11.30 -10.86 -8.78
CA LEU A 127 -9.92 -10.41 -8.85
C LEU A 127 -9.25 -10.40 -7.47
N PHE A 128 -9.94 -9.88 -6.46
CA PHE A 128 -9.46 -9.89 -5.09
C PHE A 128 -9.13 -11.32 -4.63
N LYS A 129 -10.05 -12.25 -4.80
CA LYS A 129 -9.88 -13.66 -4.44
C LYS A 129 -8.69 -14.34 -5.14
N LYS A 130 -8.43 -13.97 -6.40
CA LYS A 130 -7.35 -14.57 -7.19
C LYS A 130 -5.99 -13.91 -6.96
N ILE A 131 -5.96 -12.60 -6.73
CA ILE A 131 -4.71 -11.83 -6.70
C ILE A 131 -4.13 -11.71 -5.29
N TYR A 132 -4.96 -11.51 -4.27
CA TYR A 132 -4.45 -11.35 -2.90
C TYR A 132 -3.63 -12.54 -2.36
N PRO A 133 -3.96 -13.81 -2.66
CA PRO A 133 -3.12 -14.94 -2.26
C PRO A 133 -1.71 -14.93 -2.85
N LEU A 134 -1.47 -14.13 -3.88
CA LEU A 134 -0.14 -13.99 -4.48
C LEU A 134 0.80 -13.11 -3.65
N ALA A 135 0.29 -12.32 -2.70
CA ALA A 135 1.15 -11.59 -1.77
C ALA A 135 1.86 -12.56 -0.82
N GLU A 136 3.09 -12.21 -0.42
CA GLU A 136 3.82 -12.99 0.59
C GLU A 136 3.08 -13.02 1.93
N HIS A 137 2.43 -11.89 2.27
CA HIS A 137 1.66 -11.77 3.49
C HIS A 137 0.54 -10.73 3.37
N ASN A 138 -0.58 -11.00 4.05
CA ASN A 138 -1.71 -10.07 4.10
C ASN A 138 -1.94 -9.63 5.55
N ILE A 139 -1.93 -8.33 5.80
CA ILE A 139 -2.22 -7.71 7.08
C ILE A 139 -3.60 -7.07 7.01
N VAL A 140 -4.39 -7.26 8.06
CA VAL A 140 -5.69 -6.62 8.25
C VAL A 140 -5.75 -5.92 9.60
N ASN A 141 -6.62 -4.94 9.75
CA ASN A 141 -6.68 -4.08 10.93
C ASN A 141 -7.68 -4.54 12.00
N SER A 142 -8.40 -5.64 11.78
CA SER A 142 -9.35 -6.17 12.77
C SER A 142 -9.50 -7.69 12.67
N LEU A 143 -9.87 -8.31 13.78
CA LEU A 143 -10.19 -9.75 13.83
C LEU A 143 -11.40 -10.10 12.96
N GLN A 144 -12.38 -9.20 12.88
CA GLN A 144 -13.54 -9.40 12.01
C GLN A 144 -13.10 -9.48 10.54
N THR A 145 -12.30 -8.52 10.07
CA THR A 145 -11.76 -8.53 8.69
C THR A 145 -10.93 -9.80 8.44
N LYS A 146 -10.15 -10.27 9.43
CA LYS A 146 -9.39 -11.53 9.32
C LYS A 146 -10.31 -12.73 9.11
N LYS A 147 -11.39 -12.82 9.89
CA LYS A 147 -12.40 -13.89 9.75
C LYS A 147 -13.08 -13.84 8.38
N ASP A 148 -13.44 -12.64 7.92
CA ASP A 148 -14.11 -12.44 6.63
C ASP A 148 -13.20 -12.77 5.44
N PHE A 149 -11.93 -12.39 5.49
CA PHE A 149 -10.94 -12.78 4.48
C PHE A 149 -10.83 -14.29 4.35
N LEU A 150 -10.76 -15.00 5.48
CA LEU A 150 -10.68 -16.47 5.47
C LEU A 150 -12.00 -17.10 5.00
N LYS A 151 -13.14 -16.64 5.52
CA LYS A 151 -14.47 -17.21 5.25
C LYS A 151 -14.87 -17.07 3.79
N TYR A 152 -14.81 -15.85 3.23
CA TYR A 152 -15.36 -15.53 1.91
C TYR A 152 -14.34 -15.65 0.78
N TYR A 153 -13.07 -15.38 1.05
CA TYR A 153 -12.04 -15.34 0.02
C TYR A 153 -10.96 -16.42 0.16
N LYS A 154 -10.98 -17.20 1.26
CA LYS A 154 -9.94 -18.20 1.58
C LYS A 154 -8.53 -17.60 1.66
N ILE A 155 -8.43 -16.32 2.06
CA ILE A 155 -7.18 -15.60 2.21
C ILE A 155 -6.72 -15.67 3.66
N LYS A 156 -5.55 -16.22 3.91
CA LYS A 156 -4.88 -16.16 5.22
C LYS A 156 -4.34 -14.75 5.45
N SER A 157 -4.54 -14.20 6.65
CA SER A 157 -4.06 -12.87 7.02
C SER A 157 -3.69 -12.80 8.50
N THR A 158 -2.82 -11.84 8.84
CA THR A 158 -2.49 -11.50 10.23
C THR A 158 -3.24 -10.23 10.63
N CYS A 159 -3.88 -10.24 11.80
CA CYS A 159 -4.48 -9.04 12.35
C CYS A 159 -3.43 -8.23 13.09
N ILE A 160 -3.21 -6.99 12.62
CA ILE A 160 -2.42 -5.96 13.31
C ILE A 160 -3.29 -4.73 13.39
N TYR A 161 -3.76 -4.41 14.61
CA TYR A 161 -4.61 -3.25 14.85
C TYR A 161 -3.96 -1.94 14.40
N ASN A 162 -4.79 -0.94 14.15
CA ASN A 162 -4.28 0.38 13.86
C ASN A 162 -3.54 0.93 15.10
N PRO A 163 -2.34 1.51 14.92
CA PRO A 163 -1.65 2.15 16.02
C PRO A 163 -2.47 3.31 16.56
N LEU A 164 -2.51 3.42 17.88
CA LEU A 164 -3.05 4.60 18.56
C LEU A 164 -1.95 5.66 18.64
N ASP A 165 -2.32 6.91 18.41
CA ASP A 165 -1.50 8.08 18.72
C ASP A 165 -1.65 8.33 20.22
N ILE A 166 -0.68 7.92 21.01
CA ILE A 166 -0.63 8.17 22.46
C ILE A 166 0.18 9.44 22.68
#